data_c36607e3b1af02c4e28dc886c0ac0994
#
_entry.id   c36607e3b1af02c4e28dc886c0ac0994
#
_cell.length_a   1.000
_cell.length_b   1.000
_cell.length_c   1.000
_cell.angle_alpha   90.00
_cell.angle_beta   90.00
_cell.angle_gamma   90.00
#
_symmetry.space_group_name_H-M   'P 1'
#
loop_
_entity.id
_entity.type
_entity.pdbx_description
1 polymer ?
#
loop_
_entity_poly.entity_id
_entity_poly.type
_entity_poly.pdbx_seq_one_letter_code
_entity_poly.pdbx_strand_id
1 'polypeptide(L)'
;MTKSYERLVQRLMAAGRYKEAEKWLKEGLRDIGEKWPGIGAGLRDQLRQMRILEQNWPVVAALQVEVFVRHPARQAFMECKKASDRAGVWPQVRESLLRYLEKGELPWQQKGWPLPASGLDRPDVDQRNRFPLVGDLIGIAILEEKPDQVLKWYDHRPKGHFGFFEIGEDAIATAVQAHAPERAVAIWKNQAERLIAQVQPRAYQEAVKYLRKAGEVMSTRKQQAEWDQYLESLRKAHARKRRLMEILDGLQGKPIMKKRR
;
A
#
# COMPACT_ATOMS: atom_id res chain seq x y z
N MET A 1 -24.03 -25.59 5.76
CA MET A 1 -24.18 -25.57 4.26
C MET A 1 -23.00 -24.93 3.52
N THR A 2 -22.37 -23.91 4.04
CA THR A 2 -21.35 -23.10 3.34
C THR A 2 -20.07 -23.83 2.91
N LYS A 3 -19.50 -24.70 3.74
CA LYS A 3 -18.33 -25.53 3.36
C LYS A 3 -18.64 -26.63 2.33
N SER A 4 -19.91 -26.81 1.97
CA SER A 4 -20.31 -27.86 1.02
C SER A 4 -19.96 -27.53 -0.42
N TYR A 5 -20.08 -26.24 -0.83
CA TYR A 5 -19.72 -25.81 -2.19
C TYR A 5 -18.21 -25.95 -2.45
N GLU A 6 -17.37 -25.45 -1.57
CA GLU A 6 -15.91 -25.56 -1.75
C GLU A 6 -15.45 -27.01 -1.82
N ARG A 7 -15.96 -27.89 -0.93
CA ARG A 7 -15.62 -29.30 -0.93
C ARG A 7 -16.14 -30.02 -2.15
N LEU A 8 -17.37 -29.71 -2.61
CA LEU A 8 -17.93 -30.30 -3.83
C LEU A 8 -17.08 -29.93 -5.03
N VAL A 9 -16.75 -28.67 -5.18
CA VAL A 9 -15.91 -28.17 -6.26
C VAL A 9 -14.54 -28.84 -6.27
N GLN A 10 -13.89 -28.94 -5.10
CA GLN A 10 -12.60 -29.62 -4.96
C GLN A 10 -12.67 -31.09 -5.41
N ARG A 11 -13.73 -31.80 -5.00
CA ARG A 11 -13.93 -33.21 -5.43
C ARG A 11 -14.16 -33.32 -6.94
N LEU A 12 -14.95 -32.46 -7.53
CA LEU A 12 -15.18 -32.41 -8.96
C LEU A 12 -13.90 -32.10 -9.74
N MET A 13 -13.10 -31.15 -9.26
CA MET A 13 -11.80 -30.82 -9.84
C MET A 13 -10.83 -32.04 -9.77
N ALA A 14 -10.74 -32.69 -8.60
CA ALA A 14 -9.92 -33.88 -8.42
C ALA A 14 -10.37 -35.06 -9.33
N ALA A 15 -11.65 -35.15 -9.66
CA ALA A 15 -12.20 -36.11 -10.59
C ALA A 15 -12.11 -35.69 -12.06
N GLY A 16 -11.46 -34.56 -12.40
CA GLY A 16 -11.36 -34.03 -13.76
C GLY A 16 -12.66 -33.47 -14.35
N ARG A 17 -13.73 -33.34 -13.53
CA ARG A 17 -15.04 -32.86 -13.96
C ARG A 17 -15.14 -31.33 -13.94
N TYR A 18 -14.24 -30.67 -14.67
CA TYR A 18 -14.07 -29.19 -14.61
C TYR A 18 -15.31 -28.40 -14.99
N LYS A 19 -16.07 -28.82 -16.02
CA LYS A 19 -17.31 -28.13 -16.43
C LYS A 19 -18.36 -28.11 -15.32
N GLU A 20 -18.50 -29.19 -14.59
CA GLU A 20 -19.44 -29.28 -13.47
C GLU A 20 -18.92 -28.50 -12.27
N ALA A 21 -17.63 -28.56 -11.99
CA ALA A 21 -17.01 -27.76 -10.95
C ALA A 21 -17.26 -26.26 -11.19
N GLU A 22 -17.09 -25.78 -12.42
CA GLU A 22 -17.35 -24.38 -12.78
C GLU A 22 -18.83 -24.00 -12.61
N LYS A 23 -19.76 -24.88 -12.99
CA LYS A 23 -21.20 -24.64 -12.77
C LYS A 23 -21.50 -24.42 -11.29
N TRP A 24 -21.03 -25.32 -10.43
CA TRP A 24 -21.22 -25.23 -8.98
C TRP A 24 -20.50 -24.04 -8.35
N LEU A 25 -19.34 -23.64 -8.87
CA LEU A 25 -18.64 -22.41 -8.46
C LEU A 25 -19.49 -21.18 -8.73
N LYS A 26 -20.02 -21.03 -9.94
CA LYS A 26 -20.84 -19.89 -10.33
C LYS A 26 -22.14 -19.85 -9.53
N GLU A 27 -22.78 -21.00 -9.31
CA GLU A 27 -23.99 -21.10 -8.51
C GLU A 27 -23.71 -20.72 -7.03
N GLY A 28 -22.66 -21.25 -6.44
CA GLY A 28 -22.24 -20.91 -5.09
C GLY A 28 -21.88 -19.43 -4.93
N LEU A 29 -21.23 -18.82 -5.90
CA LEU A 29 -20.89 -17.40 -5.87
C LEU A 29 -22.16 -16.52 -5.91
N ARG A 30 -23.13 -16.88 -6.76
CA ARG A 30 -24.41 -16.16 -6.84
C ARG A 30 -25.23 -16.29 -5.57
N ASP A 31 -25.31 -17.50 -4.99
CA ASP A 31 -26.21 -17.78 -3.86
C ASP A 31 -25.66 -17.28 -2.53
N ILE A 32 -24.34 -17.36 -2.33
CA ILE A 32 -23.71 -17.12 -1.03
C ILE A 32 -22.53 -16.13 -1.07
N GLY A 33 -22.01 -15.80 -2.25
CA GLY A 33 -20.77 -15.04 -2.39
C GLY A 33 -20.80 -13.64 -1.76
N GLU A 34 -21.93 -12.96 -1.80
CA GLU A 34 -22.12 -11.65 -1.16
C GLU A 34 -22.43 -11.76 0.33
N LYS A 35 -23.22 -12.76 0.73
CA LYS A 35 -23.59 -12.99 2.14
C LYS A 35 -22.41 -13.44 3.00
N TRP A 36 -21.45 -14.14 2.38
CA TRP A 36 -20.29 -14.70 3.04
C TRP A 36 -19.01 -14.39 2.26
N PRO A 37 -18.46 -13.16 2.38
CA PRO A 37 -17.34 -12.69 1.55
C PRO A 37 -16.11 -13.61 1.56
N GLY A 38 -15.79 -14.22 2.72
CA GLY A 38 -14.67 -15.17 2.82
C GLY A 38 -14.86 -16.43 1.97
N ILE A 39 -16.09 -16.98 1.93
CA ILE A 39 -16.40 -18.15 1.10
C ILE A 39 -16.43 -17.74 -0.39
N GLY A 40 -17.02 -16.57 -0.70
CA GLY A 40 -16.98 -16.03 -2.04
C GLY A 40 -15.54 -15.83 -2.56
N ALA A 41 -14.62 -15.40 -1.70
CA ALA A 41 -13.19 -15.30 -2.04
C ALA A 41 -12.58 -16.67 -2.33
N GLY A 42 -12.86 -17.70 -1.50
CA GLY A 42 -12.40 -19.07 -1.73
C GLY A 42 -12.90 -19.67 -3.04
N LEU A 43 -14.17 -19.46 -3.37
CA LEU A 43 -14.75 -19.94 -4.64
C LEU A 43 -14.12 -19.22 -5.85
N ARG A 44 -13.88 -17.91 -5.77
CA ARG A 44 -13.17 -17.17 -6.84
C ARG A 44 -11.74 -17.67 -7.01
N ASP A 45 -11.07 -18.00 -5.92
CA ASP A 45 -9.71 -18.56 -5.99
C ASP A 45 -9.71 -19.94 -6.67
N GLN A 46 -10.67 -20.80 -6.38
CA GLN A 46 -10.82 -22.08 -7.07
C GLN A 46 -11.07 -21.91 -8.58
N LEU A 47 -11.91 -20.96 -8.99
CA LEU A 47 -12.09 -20.66 -10.41
C LEU A 47 -10.80 -20.15 -11.05
N ARG A 48 -10.08 -19.31 -10.36
CA ARG A 48 -8.77 -18.83 -10.81
C ARG A 48 -7.77 -19.96 -11.00
N GLN A 49 -7.70 -20.92 -10.07
CA GLN A 49 -6.84 -22.10 -10.19
C GLN A 49 -7.23 -22.97 -11.41
N MET A 50 -8.51 -23.16 -11.67
CA MET A 50 -8.96 -23.86 -12.87
C MET A 50 -8.47 -23.15 -14.15
N ARG A 51 -8.61 -21.84 -14.22
CA ARG A 51 -8.14 -21.06 -15.40
C ARG A 51 -6.62 -21.07 -15.53
N ILE A 52 -5.88 -21.18 -14.43
CA ILE A 52 -4.41 -21.36 -14.46
C ILE A 52 -4.05 -22.73 -15.05
N LEU A 53 -4.73 -23.79 -14.64
CA LEU A 53 -4.53 -25.16 -15.20
C LEU A 53 -4.85 -25.20 -16.70
N GLU A 54 -5.85 -24.45 -17.14
CA GLU A 54 -6.21 -24.31 -18.56
C GLU A 54 -5.27 -23.35 -19.32
N GLN A 55 -4.30 -22.73 -18.65
CA GLN A 55 -3.42 -21.69 -19.19
C GLN A 55 -4.18 -20.47 -19.79
N ASN A 56 -5.40 -20.24 -19.33
CA ASN A 56 -6.24 -19.14 -19.79
C ASN A 56 -5.90 -17.84 -19.07
N TRP A 57 -4.69 -17.33 -19.34
CA TRP A 57 -4.14 -16.13 -18.67
C TRP A 57 -4.98 -14.87 -18.83
N PRO A 58 -5.65 -14.59 -19.97
CA PRO A 58 -6.54 -13.43 -20.08
C PRO A 58 -7.69 -13.46 -19.05
N VAL A 59 -8.30 -14.62 -18.81
CA VAL A 59 -9.36 -14.77 -17.81
C VAL A 59 -8.79 -14.72 -16.39
N VAL A 60 -7.60 -15.31 -16.15
CA VAL A 60 -6.91 -15.19 -14.86
C VAL A 60 -6.65 -13.72 -14.53
N ALA A 61 -6.16 -12.93 -15.50
CA ALA A 61 -5.93 -11.50 -15.32
C ALA A 61 -7.25 -10.76 -15.05
N ALA A 62 -8.34 -11.07 -15.77
CA ALA A 62 -9.65 -10.46 -15.52
C ALA A 62 -10.15 -10.72 -14.08
N LEU A 63 -10.02 -11.95 -13.59
CA LEU A 63 -10.38 -12.31 -12.21
C LEU A 63 -9.54 -11.53 -11.18
N GLN A 64 -8.24 -11.36 -11.42
CA GLN A 64 -7.38 -10.60 -10.53
C GLN A 64 -7.72 -9.10 -10.53
N VAL A 65 -8.05 -8.53 -11.67
CA VAL A 65 -8.52 -7.13 -11.76
C VAL A 65 -9.83 -6.94 -11.00
N GLU A 66 -10.77 -7.87 -11.07
CA GLU A 66 -12.01 -7.82 -10.29
C GLU A 66 -11.75 -7.89 -8.78
N VAL A 67 -10.77 -8.69 -8.34
CA VAL A 67 -10.31 -8.71 -6.93
C VAL A 67 -9.72 -7.37 -6.54
N PHE A 68 -8.86 -6.79 -7.38
CA PHE A 68 -8.25 -5.48 -7.13
C PHE A 68 -9.29 -4.37 -7.02
N VAL A 69 -10.30 -4.35 -7.88
CA VAL A 69 -11.37 -3.34 -7.82
C VAL A 69 -12.19 -3.45 -6.53
N ARG A 70 -12.43 -4.67 -6.04
CA ARG A 70 -13.12 -4.89 -4.75
C ARG A 70 -12.29 -4.42 -3.55
N HIS A 71 -10.99 -4.69 -3.57
CA HIS A 71 -10.06 -4.42 -2.48
C HIS A 71 -8.72 -3.96 -3.05
N PRO A 72 -8.60 -2.68 -3.39
CA PRO A 72 -7.33 -2.12 -3.85
C PRO A 72 -6.24 -2.34 -2.81
N ALA A 73 -5.16 -2.99 -3.22
CA ALA A 73 -4.01 -3.25 -2.37
C ALA A 73 -2.77 -3.53 -3.23
N ARG A 74 -1.58 -3.25 -2.68
CA ARG A 74 -0.30 -3.52 -3.37
C ARG A 74 -0.16 -4.96 -3.81
N GLN A 75 -0.52 -5.92 -2.96
CA GLN A 75 -0.46 -7.34 -3.30
C GLN A 75 -1.40 -7.69 -4.46
N ALA A 76 -2.64 -7.20 -4.43
CA ALA A 76 -3.59 -7.42 -5.53
C ALA A 76 -3.09 -6.81 -6.86
N PHE A 77 -2.43 -5.64 -6.81
CA PHE A 77 -1.80 -5.04 -7.98
C PHE A 77 -0.67 -5.91 -8.55
N MET A 78 0.17 -6.49 -7.69
CA MET A 78 1.22 -7.43 -8.12
C MET A 78 0.65 -8.69 -8.78
N GLU A 79 -0.45 -9.22 -8.25
CA GLU A 79 -1.12 -10.39 -8.85
C GLU A 79 -1.77 -10.04 -10.20
N CYS A 80 -2.34 -8.83 -10.33
CA CYS A 80 -2.81 -8.32 -11.62
C CYS A 80 -1.65 -8.23 -12.62
N LYS A 81 -0.51 -7.67 -12.20
CA LYS A 81 0.69 -7.57 -13.04
C LYS A 81 1.13 -8.95 -13.54
N LYS A 82 1.33 -9.89 -12.61
CA LYS A 82 1.80 -11.24 -12.90
C LYS A 82 0.90 -11.97 -13.91
N ALA A 83 -0.41 -11.87 -13.76
CA ALA A 83 -1.36 -12.52 -14.67
C ALA A 83 -1.43 -11.80 -16.02
N SER A 84 -1.41 -10.46 -16.03
CA SER A 84 -1.49 -9.65 -17.25
C SER A 84 -0.19 -9.69 -18.06
N ASP A 85 0.97 -9.83 -17.43
CA ASP A 85 2.24 -10.07 -18.11
C ASP A 85 2.20 -11.38 -18.91
N ARG A 86 1.64 -12.45 -18.32
CA ARG A 86 1.45 -13.74 -19.01
C ARG A 86 0.42 -13.67 -20.14
N ALA A 87 -0.55 -12.77 -20.02
CA ALA A 87 -1.52 -12.49 -21.08
C ALA A 87 -1.01 -11.50 -22.15
N GLY A 88 0.18 -10.89 -21.95
CA GLY A 88 0.78 -9.91 -22.88
C GLY A 88 0.09 -8.54 -22.91
N VAL A 89 -0.67 -8.17 -21.86
CA VAL A 89 -1.53 -6.97 -21.85
C VAL A 89 -1.29 -6.04 -20.65
N TRP A 90 -0.18 -6.26 -19.91
CA TRP A 90 0.06 -5.51 -18.69
C TRP A 90 0.06 -3.98 -18.84
N PRO A 91 0.67 -3.37 -19.89
CA PRO A 91 0.69 -1.93 -20.01
C PRO A 91 -0.71 -1.30 -20.03
N GLN A 92 -1.66 -1.89 -20.77
CA GLN A 92 -3.03 -1.41 -20.87
C GLN A 92 -3.81 -1.65 -19.57
N VAL A 93 -3.65 -2.83 -18.97
CA VAL A 93 -4.29 -3.16 -17.69
C VAL A 93 -3.78 -2.21 -16.59
N ARG A 94 -2.45 -1.99 -16.53
CA ARG A 94 -1.86 -1.06 -15.56
C ARG A 94 -2.44 0.35 -15.66
N GLU A 95 -2.51 0.89 -16.87
CA GLU A 95 -3.08 2.22 -17.10
C GLU A 95 -4.53 2.28 -16.61
N SER A 96 -5.32 1.26 -16.92
CA SER A 96 -6.72 1.18 -16.52
C SER A 96 -6.90 1.08 -14.99
N LEU A 97 -6.02 0.34 -14.29
CA LEU A 97 -6.03 0.23 -12.83
C LEU A 97 -5.67 1.56 -12.17
N LEU A 98 -4.66 2.28 -12.69
CA LEU A 98 -4.30 3.60 -12.17
C LEU A 98 -5.43 4.61 -12.39
N ARG A 99 -6.07 4.60 -13.55
CA ARG A 99 -7.25 5.47 -13.83
C ARG A 99 -8.42 5.15 -12.91
N TYR A 100 -8.63 3.87 -12.58
CA TYR A 100 -9.61 3.50 -11.56
C TYR A 100 -9.27 4.10 -10.19
N LEU A 101 -8.02 4.00 -9.72
CA LEU A 101 -7.60 4.58 -8.45
C LEU A 101 -7.67 6.11 -8.43
N GLU A 102 -7.44 6.75 -9.57
CA GLU A 102 -7.49 8.22 -9.69
C GLU A 102 -8.93 8.75 -9.76
N LYS A 103 -9.82 8.10 -10.51
CA LYS A 103 -11.12 8.65 -10.91
C LYS A 103 -12.32 7.77 -10.57
N GLY A 104 -12.12 6.52 -10.17
CA GLY A 104 -13.21 5.56 -9.97
C GLY A 104 -13.76 4.95 -11.27
N GLU A 105 -13.10 5.20 -12.43
CA GLU A 105 -13.52 4.64 -13.71
C GLU A 105 -13.22 3.13 -13.76
N LEU A 106 -14.26 2.31 -13.78
CA LEU A 106 -14.09 0.84 -13.80
C LEU A 106 -13.26 0.39 -15.00
N PRO A 107 -12.23 -0.46 -14.82
CA PRO A 107 -11.32 -0.84 -15.91
C PRO A 107 -12.01 -1.37 -17.15
N TRP A 108 -13.02 -2.24 -16.97
CA TRP A 108 -13.77 -2.87 -18.08
C TRP A 108 -14.76 -1.96 -18.80
N GLN A 109 -14.97 -0.73 -18.32
CA GLN A 109 -15.75 0.31 -18.98
C GLN A 109 -14.88 1.28 -19.78
N GLN A 110 -13.57 1.21 -19.62
CA GLN A 110 -12.63 2.09 -20.29
C GLN A 110 -12.42 1.65 -21.75
N LYS A 111 -12.29 2.64 -22.64
CA LYS A 111 -12.02 2.37 -24.06
C LYS A 111 -10.69 1.62 -24.24
N GLY A 112 -10.72 0.55 -25.01
CA GLY A 112 -9.55 -0.26 -25.29
C GLY A 112 -9.21 -1.27 -24.19
N TRP A 113 -10.14 -1.57 -23.28
CA TRP A 113 -9.94 -2.62 -22.29
C TRP A 113 -9.59 -3.97 -22.93
N PRO A 114 -8.43 -4.59 -22.59
CA PRO A 114 -7.93 -5.74 -23.36
C PRO A 114 -8.40 -7.10 -22.84
N LEU A 115 -8.98 -7.20 -21.66
CA LEU A 115 -9.32 -8.49 -21.05
C LEU A 115 -10.79 -8.87 -21.28
N PRO A 116 -11.07 -10.19 -21.45
CA PRO A 116 -12.43 -10.70 -21.59
C PRO A 116 -13.21 -10.56 -20.27
N ALA A 117 -14.50 -10.90 -20.31
CA ALA A 117 -15.26 -11.12 -19.09
C ALA A 117 -14.77 -12.37 -18.37
N SER A 118 -14.68 -12.32 -17.03
CA SER A 118 -14.27 -13.47 -16.20
C SER A 118 -15.32 -14.59 -16.19
N GLY A 119 -16.55 -14.27 -16.56
CA GLY A 119 -17.74 -15.14 -16.43
C GLY A 119 -18.38 -15.08 -15.06
N LEU A 120 -17.98 -14.14 -14.21
CA LEU A 120 -18.60 -13.79 -12.93
C LEU A 120 -19.24 -12.39 -12.99
N ASP A 121 -20.10 -12.10 -12.02
CA ASP A 121 -20.65 -10.76 -11.85
C ASP A 121 -19.51 -9.81 -11.43
N ARG A 122 -19.37 -8.75 -12.22
CA ARG A 122 -18.31 -7.75 -12.00
C ARG A 122 -18.66 -6.87 -10.79
N PRO A 123 -17.65 -6.49 -9.99
CA PRO A 123 -17.90 -5.56 -8.91
C PRO A 123 -18.25 -4.16 -9.43
N ASP A 124 -19.13 -3.49 -8.70
CA ASP A 124 -19.30 -2.05 -8.85
C ASP A 124 -18.29 -1.27 -8.02
N VAL A 125 -18.23 0.05 -8.26
CA VAL A 125 -17.44 0.95 -7.43
C VAL A 125 -18.03 0.96 -6.02
N ASP A 126 -17.20 0.69 -5.01
CA ASP A 126 -17.64 0.86 -3.63
C ASP A 126 -17.96 2.34 -3.37
N GLN A 127 -19.22 2.64 -3.09
CA GLN A 127 -19.71 4.01 -2.85
C GLN A 127 -19.05 4.70 -1.65
N ARG A 128 -18.37 3.93 -0.79
CA ARG A 128 -17.58 4.47 0.33
C ARG A 128 -16.22 5.01 -0.11
N ASN A 129 -15.74 4.60 -1.28
CA ASN A 129 -14.48 5.08 -1.82
C ASN A 129 -14.58 6.53 -2.26
N ARG A 130 -13.65 7.34 -1.79
CA ARG A 130 -13.49 8.73 -2.23
C ARG A 130 -12.24 8.83 -3.08
N PHE A 131 -12.44 9.00 -4.37
CA PHE A 131 -11.34 9.13 -5.30
C PHE A 131 -10.74 10.54 -5.30
N PRO A 132 -9.41 10.66 -5.52
CA PRO A 132 -8.43 9.57 -5.77
C PRO A 132 -8.14 8.74 -4.51
N LEU A 133 -7.85 7.44 -4.68
CA LEU A 133 -7.40 6.56 -3.63
C LEU A 133 -5.89 6.79 -3.39
N VAL A 134 -5.57 7.89 -2.72
CA VAL A 134 -4.20 8.41 -2.59
C VAL A 134 -3.25 7.42 -1.94
N GLY A 135 -3.68 6.69 -0.90
CA GLY A 135 -2.86 5.69 -0.22
C GLY A 135 -2.41 4.58 -1.16
N ASP A 136 -3.34 4.03 -1.95
CA ASP A 136 -3.03 2.97 -2.92
C ASP A 136 -2.13 3.47 -4.05
N LEU A 137 -2.37 4.70 -4.54
CA LEU A 137 -1.53 5.33 -5.56
C LEU A 137 -0.10 5.55 -5.07
N ILE A 138 0.11 6.01 -3.84
CA ILE A 138 1.44 6.10 -3.22
C ILE A 138 2.07 4.71 -3.10
N GLY A 139 1.31 3.71 -2.62
CA GLY A 139 1.81 2.36 -2.45
C GLY A 139 2.28 1.70 -3.73
N ILE A 140 1.53 1.90 -4.81
CA ILE A 140 1.90 1.43 -6.14
C ILE A 140 3.10 2.19 -6.69
N ALA A 141 3.16 3.52 -6.48
CA ALA A 141 4.30 4.32 -6.92
C ALA A 141 5.59 3.92 -6.20
N ILE A 142 5.54 3.57 -4.90
CA ILE A 142 6.68 3.01 -4.16
C ILE A 142 7.07 1.65 -4.73
N LEU A 143 6.10 0.76 -4.98
CA LEU A 143 6.33 -0.57 -5.54
C LEU A 143 6.99 -0.52 -6.93
N GLU A 144 6.64 0.49 -7.72
CA GLU A 144 7.18 0.69 -9.07
C GLU A 144 8.46 1.56 -9.09
N GLU A 145 8.98 1.95 -7.92
CA GLU A 145 10.17 2.81 -7.78
C GLU A 145 10.04 4.13 -8.55
N LYS A 146 8.85 4.77 -8.46
CA LYS A 146 8.55 6.04 -9.11
C LYS A 146 8.46 7.19 -8.11
N PRO A 147 9.58 7.74 -7.65
CA PRO A 147 9.60 8.76 -6.59
C PRO A 147 8.82 10.03 -6.95
N ASP A 148 8.80 10.43 -8.22
CA ASP A 148 8.01 11.60 -8.66
C ASP A 148 6.51 11.37 -8.43
N GLN A 149 6.00 10.16 -8.71
CA GLN A 149 4.61 9.81 -8.48
C GLN A 149 4.31 9.70 -6.97
N VAL A 150 5.26 9.19 -6.18
CA VAL A 150 5.14 9.19 -4.71
C VAL A 150 4.96 10.62 -4.20
N LEU A 151 5.79 11.57 -4.63
CA LEU A 151 5.71 12.97 -4.21
C LEU A 151 4.43 13.64 -4.73
N LYS A 152 4.06 13.40 -6.00
CA LYS A 152 2.81 13.91 -6.57
C LYS A 152 1.62 13.57 -5.66
N TRP A 153 1.43 12.31 -5.33
CA TRP A 153 0.30 11.86 -4.53
C TRP A 153 0.43 12.23 -3.05
N TYR A 154 1.65 12.27 -2.52
CA TYR A 154 1.92 12.75 -1.17
C TYR A 154 1.48 14.20 -0.98
N ASP A 155 1.72 15.06 -1.95
CA ASP A 155 1.34 16.47 -1.91
C ASP A 155 -0.18 16.69 -2.12
N HIS A 156 -0.85 15.79 -2.84
CA HIS A 156 -2.30 15.83 -3.08
C HIS A 156 -3.15 15.23 -1.95
N ARG A 157 -2.52 14.69 -0.90
CA ARG A 157 -3.29 14.12 0.21
C ARG A 157 -4.08 15.19 0.98
N PRO A 158 -5.28 14.85 1.48
CA PRO A 158 -6.07 15.76 2.31
C PRO A 158 -5.30 16.14 3.58
N LYS A 159 -5.19 17.44 3.86
CA LYS A 159 -4.57 17.95 5.08
C LYS A 159 -5.39 17.53 6.30
N GLY A 160 -4.75 16.98 7.31
CA GLY A 160 -5.41 16.57 8.56
C GLY A 160 -5.75 15.08 8.68
N HIS A 161 -5.65 14.29 7.64
CA HIS A 161 -5.84 12.82 7.70
C HIS A 161 -4.51 12.09 7.99
N PHE A 162 -3.89 12.46 9.11
CA PHE A 162 -2.65 11.82 9.56
C PHE A 162 -3.01 10.53 10.32
N GLY A 163 -2.63 9.37 9.77
CA GLY A 163 -2.75 8.08 10.46
C GLY A 163 -3.68 7.05 9.82
N PHE A 164 -4.39 7.37 8.74
CA PHE A 164 -5.28 6.42 8.05
C PHE A 164 -4.68 5.78 6.78
N PHE A 165 -3.44 6.11 6.44
CA PHE A 165 -2.77 5.44 5.33
C PHE A 165 -2.01 4.23 5.87
N GLU A 166 -2.19 3.07 5.25
CA GLU A 166 -1.41 1.86 5.54
C GLU A 166 0.10 2.07 5.31
N ILE A 167 0.45 3.12 4.54
CA ILE A 167 1.83 3.47 4.22
C ILE A 167 2.30 4.56 5.16
N GLY A 168 3.22 4.20 6.05
CA GLY A 168 3.83 5.16 6.98
C GLY A 168 4.71 6.20 6.27
N GLU A 169 4.80 7.39 6.88
CA GLU A 169 5.66 8.50 6.43
C GLU A 169 7.12 8.06 6.20
N ASP A 170 7.59 7.09 6.98
CA ASP A 170 8.95 6.53 6.83
C ASP A 170 9.15 5.83 5.49
N ALA A 171 8.19 5.02 5.06
CA ALA A 171 8.26 4.34 3.77
C ALA A 171 8.26 5.35 2.60
N ILE A 172 7.46 6.41 2.72
CA ILE A 172 7.41 7.50 1.73
C ILE A 172 8.75 8.23 1.66
N ALA A 173 9.29 8.67 2.81
CA ALA A 173 10.56 9.37 2.86
C ALA A 173 11.71 8.50 2.34
N THR A 174 11.73 7.22 2.71
CA THR A 174 12.73 6.25 2.22
C THR A 174 12.65 6.06 0.70
N ALA A 175 11.44 5.98 0.14
CA ALA A 175 11.26 5.80 -1.30
C ALA A 175 11.73 7.00 -2.13
N VAL A 176 11.70 8.21 -1.55
CA VAL A 176 12.07 9.44 -2.27
C VAL A 176 13.47 9.96 -1.91
N GLN A 177 14.15 9.40 -0.91
CA GLN A 177 15.40 9.96 -0.37
C GLN A 177 16.53 10.09 -1.41
N ALA A 178 16.63 9.15 -2.36
CA ALA A 178 17.66 9.18 -3.39
C ALA A 178 17.36 10.24 -4.47
N HIS A 179 16.09 10.49 -4.74
CA HIS A 179 15.63 11.40 -5.80
C HIS A 179 15.43 12.84 -5.29
N ALA A 180 14.83 12.99 -4.11
CA ALA A 180 14.50 14.27 -3.49
C ALA A 180 14.84 14.26 -1.98
N PRO A 181 16.15 14.24 -1.64
CA PRO A 181 16.61 14.08 -0.26
C PRO A 181 16.10 15.17 0.69
N GLU A 182 15.92 16.41 0.21
CA GLU A 182 15.37 17.52 1.00
C GLU A 182 13.92 17.22 1.42
N ARG A 183 13.15 16.61 0.53
CA ARG A 183 11.77 16.21 0.81
C ARG A 183 11.74 15.06 1.82
N ALA A 184 12.61 14.08 1.68
CA ALA A 184 12.74 12.97 2.65
C ALA A 184 13.09 13.50 4.05
N VAL A 185 14.08 14.39 4.15
CA VAL A 185 14.46 15.06 5.40
C VAL A 185 13.29 15.83 6.01
N ALA A 186 12.54 16.59 5.20
CA ALA A 186 11.38 17.34 5.67
C ALA A 186 10.28 16.41 6.22
N ILE A 187 10.02 15.29 5.55
CA ILE A 187 9.04 14.29 6.01
C ILE A 187 9.46 13.71 7.37
N TRP A 188 10.71 13.27 7.51
CA TRP A 188 11.21 12.72 8.77
C TRP A 188 11.24 13.74 9.90
N LYS A 189 11.64 15.00 9.65
CA LYS A 189 11.58 16.09 10.64
C LYS A 189 10.15 16.31 11.12
N ASN A 190 9.20 16.44 10.19
CA ASN A 190 7.79 16.64 10.54
C ASN A 190 7.24 15.46 11.36
N GLN A 191 7.58 14.24 11.01
CA GLN A 191 7.15 13.06 11.77
C GLN A 191 7.77 13.03 13.18
N ALA A 192 9.04 13.37 13.31
CA ALA A 192 9.70 13.45 14.59
C ALA A 192 9.06 14.54 15.49
N GLU A 193 8.77 15.71 14.95
CA GLU A 193 8.14 16.80 15.70
C GLU A 193 6.73 16.45 16.18
N ARG A 194 5.94 15.75 15.35
CA ARG A 194 4.62 15.21 15.75
C ARG A 194 4.73 14.23 16.92
N LEU A 195 5.71 13.34 16.88
CA LEU A 195 5.94 12.38 17.95
C LEU A 195 6.39 13.09 19.24
N ILE A 196 7.25 14.11 19.11
CA ILE A 196 7.68 14.94 20.24
C ILE A 196 6.50 15.70 20.88
N ALA A 197 5.52 16.11 20.06
CA ALA A 197 4.34 16.79 20.53
C ALA A 197 3.42 15.89 21.39
N GLN A 198 3.50 14.56 21.27
CA GLN A 198 2.69 13.61 22.06
C GLN A 198 3.10 13.56 23.55
N VAL A 199 4.28 14.09 23.89
CA VAL A 199 4.79 14.17 25.30
C VAL A 199 4.88 12.80 25.98
N GLN A 200 5.22 11.73 25.22
CA GLN A 200 5.34 10.37 25.70
C GLN A 200 6.78 9.83 25.53
N PRO A 201 7.37 9.15 26.53
CA PRO A 201 8.74 8.63 26.44
C PRO A 201 8.96 7.70 25.24
N ARG A 202 7.98 6.83 24.92
CA ARG A 202 8.03 5.94 23.74
C ARG A 202 8.04 6.74 22.43
N ALA A 203 7.22 7.78 22.34
CA ALA A 203 7.17 8.65 21.16
C ALA A 203 8.49 9.38 20.94
N TYR A 204 9.19 9.78 22.00
CA TYR A 204 10.52 10.39 21.89
C TYR A 204 11.55 9.40 21.30
N GLN A 205 11.51 8.13 21.72
CA GLN A 205 12.40 7.12 21.17
C GLN A 205 12.15 6.88 19.67
N GLU A 206 10.88 6.86 19.26
CA GLU A 206 10.52 6.77 17.84
C GLU A 206 10.95 8.02 17.06
N ALA A 207 10.73 9.22 17.60
CA ALA A 207 11.14 10.47 16.98
C ALA A 207 12.65 10.49 16.67
N VAL A 208 13.48 9.98 17.57
CA VAL A 208 14.93 9.91 17.39
C VAL A 208 15.34 9.03 16.20
N LYS A 209 14.59 7.96 15.89
CA LYS A 209 14.86 7.14 14.71
C LYS A 209 14.76 7.95 13.43
N TYR A 210 13.70 8.79 13.33
CA TYR A 210 13.50 9.67 12.17
C TYR A 210 14.54 10.78 12.11
N LEU A 211 14.89 11.36 13.25
CA LEU A 211 15.96 12.36 13.32
C LEU A 211 17.33 11.79 12.89
N ARG A 212 17.65 10.54 13.23
CA ARG A 212 18.89 9.89 12.74
C ARG A 212 18.90 9.79 11.22
N LYS A 213 17.83 9.26 10.62
CA LYS A 213 17.71 9.17 9.16
C LYS A 213 17.87 10.52 8.48
N ALA A 214 17.20 11.56 9.00
CA ALA A 214 17.34 12.91 8.49
C ALA A 214 18.78 13.43 8.61
N GLY A 215 19.43 13.22 9.77
CA GLY A 215 20.81 13.62 10.01
C GLY A 215 21.81 12.90 9.12
N GLU A 216 21.64 11.60 8.88
CA GLU A 216 22.48 10.80 7.97
C GLU A 216 22.42 11.35 6.54
N VAL A 217 21.22 11.65 6.03
CA VAL A 217 21.05 12.25 4.70
C VAL A 217 21.68 13.63 4.63
N MET A 218 21.49 14.49 5.63
CA MET A 218 22.07 15.83 5.65
C MET A 218 23.59 15.79 5.77
N SER A 219 24.14 14.87 6.57
CA SER A 219 25.60 14.66 6.68
C SER A 219 26.21 14.22 5.36
N THR A 220 25.62 13.25 4.67
CA THR A 220 26.06 12.81 3.34
C THR A 220 26.12 13.94 2.33
N ARG A 221 25.21 14.92 2.48
CA ARG A 221 25.14 16.11 1.62
C ARG A 221 25.99 17.29 2.09
N LYS A 222 26.84 17.09 3.10
CA LYS A 222 27.68 18.13 3.70
C LYS A 222 26.88 19.31 4.32
N GLN A 223 25.66 19.05 4.78
CA GLN A 223 24.77 20.03 5.41
C GLN A 223 24.77 19.91 6.94
N GLN A 224 25.94 19.59 7.53
CA GLN A 224 26.08 19.38 8.97
C GLN A 224 25.75 20.62 9.78
N ALA A 225 26.13 21.81 9.32
CA ALA A 225 25.85 23.07 10.02
C ALA A 225 24.32 23.34 10.12
N GLU A 226 23.57 23.10 9.05
CA GLU A 226 22.11 23.24 9.04
C GLU A 226 21.44 22.21 9.95
N TRP A 227 21.99 20.99 10.00
CA TRP A 227 21.52 19.94 10.90
C TRP A 227 21.72 20.33 12.38
N ASP A 228 22.90 20.83 12.74
CA ASP A 228 23.21 21.24 14.10
C ASP A 228 22.36 22.43 14.53
N GLN A 229 22.12 23.39 13.64
CA GLN A 229 21.22 24.51 13.90
C GLN A 229 19.77 24.03 14.13
N TYR A 230 19.30 23.07 13.35
CA TYR A 230 17.97 22.49 13.55
C TYR A 230 17.85 21.78 14.90
N LEU A 231 18.84 20.96 15.28
CA LEU A 231 18.84 20.28 16.57
C LEU A 231 18.90 21.29 17.75
N GLU A 232 19.62 22.39 17.58
CA GLU A 232 19.66 23.44 18.60
C GLU A 232 18.31 24.15 18.73
N SER A 233 17.65 24.45 17.61
CA SER A 233 16.30 25.01 17.61
C SER A 233 15.28 24.09 18.29
N LEU A 234 15.36 22.79 18.02
CA LEU A 234 14.51 21.77 18.64
C LEU A 234 14.72 21.69 20.15
N ARG A 235 15.99 21.78 20.60
CA ARG A 235 16.33 21.84 22.03
C ARG A 235 15.77 23.07 22.70
N LYS A 236 15.93 24.24 22.10
CA LYS A 236 15.39 25.50 22.63
C LYS A 236 13.85 25.42 22.78
N ALA A 237 13.17 24.92 21.76
CA ALA A 237 11.71 24.79 21.77
C ALA A 237 11.20 23.81 22.84
N HIS A 238 12.00 22.80 23.19
CA HIS A 238 11.59 21.74 24.10
C HIS A 238 12.45 21.61 25.37
N ALA A 239 13.13 22.67 25.77
CA ALA A 239 14.08 22.66 26.90
C ALA A 239 13.53 22.10 28.23
N ARG A 240 12.20 22.24 28.46
CA ARG A 240 11.52 21.70 29.64
C ARG A 240 11.31 20.20 29.62
N LYS A 241 11.47 19.53 28.46
CA LYS A 241 11.24 18.09 28.28
C LYS A 241 12.52 17.30 28.57
N ARG A 242 12.85 17.12 29.84
CA ARG A 242 14.12 16.54 30.31
C ARG A 242 14.49 15.23 29.61
N ARG A 243 13.52 14.30 29.50
CA ARG A 243 13.74 13.00 28.86
C ARG A 243 14.08 13.13 27.38
N LEU A 244 13.48 14.06 26.68
CA LEU A 244 13.80 14.36 25.29
C LEU A 244 15.23 14.90 25.17
N MET A 245 15.65 15.80 26.06
CA MET A 245 17.02 16.35 26.04
C MET A 245 18.07 15.25 26.21
N GLU A 246 17.88 14.34 27.16
CA GLU A 246 18.77 13.17 27.37
C GLU A 246 18.91 12.33 26.07
N ILE A 247 17.81 12.14 25.32
CA ILE A 247 17.82 11.34 24.10
C ILE A 247 18.48 12.12 22.93
N LEU A 248 18.24 13.43 22.82
CA LEU A 248 18.86 14.28 21.79
C LEU A 248 20.37 14.42 21.99
N ASP A 249 20.87 14.40 23.25
CA ASP A 249 22.31 14.40 23.53
C ASP A 249 22.99 13.15 22.98
N GLY A 250 22.32 12.00 23.01
CA GLY A 250 22.80 10.77 22.40
C GLY A 250 22.91 10.81 20.86
N LEU A 251 22.19 11.71 20.17
CA LEU A 251 22.29 11.88 18.71
C LEU A 251 23.56 12.59 18.27
N GLN A 252 24.13 13.45 19.10
CA GLN A 252 25.34 14.23 18.79
C GLN A 252 26.63 13.61 19.32
N GLY A 253 26.59 12.37 19.82
CA GLY A 253 27.76 11.72 20.40
C GLY A 253 28.30 12.38 21.67
N LYS A 254 27.54 13.34 22.27
CA LYS A 254 27.90 13.90 23.57
C LYS A 254 27.70 12.82 24.63
N PRO A 255 28.72 12.53 25.46
CA PRO A 255 28.60 11.51 26.50
C PRO A 255 27.45 11.91 27.44
N ILE A 256 26.56 10.98 27.73
CA ILE A 256 25.50 11.17 28.75
C ILE A 256 26.23 11.44 30.06
N MET A 257 26.25 12.69 30.51
CA MET A 257 26.83 13.00 31.81
C MET A 257 26.04 12.27 32.89
N LYS A 258 26.54 11.15 33.35
CA LYS A 258 26.06 10.48 34.57
C LYS A 258 26.20 11.50 35.70
N LYS A 259 25.10 12.08 36.19
CA LYS A 259 25.14 12.80 37.46
C LYS A 259 25.67 11.86 38.51
N ARG A 260 26.87 12.15 39.05
CA ARG A 260 27.32 11.57 40.30
C ARG A 260 26.27 11.88 41.37
N ARG A 261 25.78 10.81 42.02
CA ARG A 261 24.98 10.93 43.25
C ARG A 261 25.81 11.55 44.35
#